data_e975dffdce7836673db178bacaf0510f
#
_entry.id   e975dffdce7836673db178bacaf0510f
#
_cell.length_a   1.000
_cell.length_b   1.000
_cell.length_c   1.000
_cell.angle_alpha   90.00
_cell.angle_beta   90.00
_cell.angle_gamma   90.00
#
_symmetry.space_group_name_H-M   'P 1'
#
loop_
_entity.id
_entity.type
_entity.pdbx_description
1 polymer ?
#
loop_
_entity_poly.entity_id
_entity_poly.type
_entity_poly.pdbx_seq_one_letter_code
_entity_poly.pdbx_strand_id
1 'polypeptide(L)'
;MGGPYKTRQRSREVNCTTLRWLYLYATKKYSGRTLSRYVDGGQKYTYEEFKHRCDALSQRMLRYGISAGDKVAILSQNMPNWTVAFFTATAFRRVAIPILPDSSENEVTNILRHSESKVIFISRRYLHKLSKEMYDALTLVIDIETFEFIKKDRSAFQCDGYVRDPQPDDLATIIYTSGTTGKAKGVMLSHRNLCHNIIESLKAEYCDKNDRFLSILPMAHAYEMAIGCLYPIFVGACTYYIQKPPTPSILMEAMKKVKPTVMCAVPLIIEKIYKKSIVPTVEKSKILSWMRAKTPWLFHSLVGGRLKKSFGGKLHFFGVGGGKLDPVVEEFLLKCRFPYAIGYGLTECAPLVCNAMVGKTKVGSIGIPSYKVEVKLDNVNPETGEGEIVCRGDNVMLGYYKDPERTLQVIDDDGWFRTSDVATVDKKGYYYIKGRLNSTIVGPSGENIYPEEIERVINDIEGVDESLVMERDGRLVALVKFDDNVINWDQAWEDKFLENLEAKKQAVLDFVNRKVGKNSRVTEVDAMKDPFEKTATQKIRRFLYKDSKGDDKDLTSQNDK
;
A
#
# COMPACT_ATOMS: atom_id res chain seq x y z
N MET A 1 30.77 19.62 5.24
CA MET A 1 30.43 20.64 4.25
C MET A 1 29.04 20.31 3.72
N GLY A 2 28.07 21.18 4.01
CA GLY A 2 26.66 20.92 3.82
C GLY A 2 26.24 20.82 2.35
N GLY A 3 25.60 19.72 1.99
CA GLY A 3 24.90 19.56 0.73
C GLY A 3 23.63 20.41 0.67
N PRO A 4 23.03 20.59 -0.51
CA PRO A 4 22.04 21.63 -0.80
C PRO A 4 20.60 21.28 -0.37
N TYR A 5 20.38 20.66 0.77
CA TYR A 5 19.04 20.53 1.37
C TYR A 5 18.81 21.72 2.29
N LYS A 6 18.58 22.90 1.68
CA LYS A 6 18.06 24.05 2.40
C LYS A 6 16.67 23.68 2.90
N THR A 7 16.55 23.54 4.21
CA THR A 7 15.29 23.55 4.96
C THR A 7 14.52 24.84 4.62
N ARG A 8 13.63 24.78 3.63
CA ARG A 8 12.62 25.80 3.40
C ARG A 8 11.46 25.59 4.38
N GLN A 9 11.74 25.73 5.66
CA GLN A 9 10.68 25.93 6.66
C GLN A 9 10.07 27.33 6.45
N ARG A 10 8.96 27.40 5.77
CA ARG A 10 7.95 28.43 5.94
C ARG A 10 6.62 27.73 6.17
N SER A 11 6.39 27.34 7.41
CA SER A 11 5.10 26.89 7.90
C SER A 11 4.16 28.07 8.01
N ARG A 12 3.43 28.42 6.94
CA ARG A 12 2.10 28.99 7.17
C ARG A 12 1.26 27.84 7.74
N GLU A 13 0.63 28.07 8.89
CA GLU A 13 -0.43 27.18 9.36
C GLU A 13 -1.49 27.13 8.27
N VAL A 14 -1.59 26.03 7.57
CA VAL A 14 -2.61 25.83 6.55
C VAL A 14 -3.70 24.99 7.19
N ASN A 15 -4.87 25.57 7.31
CA ASN A 15 -6.01 24.94 7.94
C ASN A 15 -6.82 24.18 6.88
N CYS A 16 -6.32 23.02 6.41
CA CYS A 16 -7.07 22.08 5.58
C CYS A 16 -7.97 21.26 6.48
N THR A 17 -9.26 21.55 6.48
CA THR A 17 -10.22 20.91 7.39
C THR A 17 -11.15 19.92 6.70
N THR A 18 -11.45 20.13 5.41
CA THR A 18 -12.32 19.25 4.62
C THR A 18 -11.80 19.09 3.19
N LEU A 19 -12.15 17.99 2.53
CA LEU A 19 -11.87 17.82 1.10
C LEU A 19 -12.59 18.85 0.22
N ARG A 20 -13.73 19.41 0.68
CA ARG A 20 -14.39 20.54 0.02
C ARG A 20 -13.51 21.79 0.08
N TRP A 21 -12.92 22.06 1.24
CA TRP A 21 -11.98 23.15 1.38
C TRP A 21 -10.78 22.97 0.45
N LEU A 22 -10.16 21.77 0.44
CA LEU A 22 -9.06 21.42 -0.46
C LEU A 22 -9.42 21.66 -1.92
N TYR A 23 -10.57 21.16 -2.34
CA TYR A 23 -11.10 21.30 -3.69
C TYR A 23 -11.20 22.77 -4.12
N LEU A 24 -11.86 23.61 -3.30
CA LEU A 24 -12.03 25.03 -3.60
C LEU A 24 -10.71 25.80 -3.56
N TYR A 25 -9.87 25.52 -2.58
CA TYR A 25 -8.55 26.13 -2.46
C TYR A 25 -7.65 25.84 -3.67
N ALA A 26 -7.52 24.57 -4.02
CA ALA A 26 -6.62 24.14 -5.09
C ALA A 26 -7.09 24.63 -6.46
N THR A 27 -8.40 24.49 -6.76
CA THR A 27 -8.98 24.92 -8.04
C THR A 27 -8.97 26.43 -8.23
N LYS A 28 -9.09 27.21 -7.16
CA LYS A 28 -8.93 28.66 -7.20
C LYS A 28 -7.45 29.06 -7.38
N LYS A 29 -6.57 28.46 -6.60
CA LYS A 29 -5.15 28.88 -6.54
C LYS A 29 -4.34 28.44 -7.76
N TYR A 30 -4.69 27.30 -8.34
CA TYR A 30 -3.90 26.67 -9.40
C TYR A 30 -4.70 26.47 -10.72
N SER A 31 -5.80 27.21 -10.94
CA SER A 31 -6.81 27.00 -12.00
C SER A 31 -6.22 26.61 -13.36
N GLY A 32 -5.30 27.37 -13.92
CA GLY A 32 -4.68 27.16 -15.24
C GLY A 32 -3.59 26.09 -15.28
N ARG A 33 -3.21 25.49 -14.12
CA ARG A 33 -2.17 24.46 -14.11
C ARG A 33 -2.75 23.07 -14.42
N THR A 34 -1.90 22.18 -14.94
CA THR A 34 -2.27 20.76 -15.12
C THR A 34 -2.32 20.07 -13.77
N LEU A 35 -3.48 19.50 -13.42
CA LEU A 35 -3.70 18.70 -12.23
C LEU A 35 -3.23 17.26 -12.47
N SER A 36 -3.65 16.68 -13.59
CA SER A 36 -3.37 15.27 -13.88
C SER A 36 -3.37 14.99 -15.36
N ARG A 37 -2.62 13.96 -15.77
CA ARG A 37 -2.55 13.52 -17.15
C ARG A 37 -1.99 12.09 -17.29
N TYR A 38 -2.19 11.49 -18.46
CA TYR A 38 -1.47 10.27 -18.81
C TYR A 38 -0.03 10.55 -19.28
N VAL A 39 0.86 9.56 -19.04
CA VAL A 39 2.29 9.62 -19.45
C VAL A 39 2.42 9.71 -20.96
N ASP A 40 1.66 8.90 -21.70
CA ASP A 40 1.75 8.76 -23.16
C ASP A 40 0.82 9.72 -23.92
N GLY A 41 0.28 10.72 -23.25
CA GLY A 41 -0.66 11.67 -23.84
C GLY A 41 -2.11 11.20 -23.74
N GLY A 42 -3.03 11.93 -24.40
CA GLY A 42 -4.47 11.72 -24.26
C GLY A 42 -5.08 12.59 -23.16
N GLN A 43 -5.92 12.00 -22.32
CA GLN A 43 -6.69 12.75 -21.33
C GLN A 43 -5.79 13.48 -20.31
N LYS A 44 -6.09 14.73 -20.10
CA LYS A 44 -5.49 15.61 -19.07
C LYS A 44 -6.55 16.54 -18.52
N TYR A 45 -6.34 17.00 -17.29
CA TYR A 45 -7.15 18.06 -16.68
C TYR A 45 -6.27 19.16 -16.14
N THR A 46 -6.68 20.41 -16.39
CA THR A 46 -6.30 21.52 -15.55
C THR A 46 -7.11 21.50 -14.25
N TYR A 47 -6.69 22.26 -13.22
CA TYR A 47 -7.46 22.40 -11.98
C TYR A 47 -8.86 23.01 -12.24
N GLU A 48 -8.98 23.87 -13.24
CA GLU A 48 -10.24 24.48 -13.65
C GLU A 48 -11.17 23.46 -14.32
N GLU A 49 -10.67 22.71 -15.31
CA GLU A 49 -11.44 21.65 -15.98
C GLU A 49 -11.89 20.56 -15.00
N PHE A 50 -11.02 20.20 -14.05
CA PHE A 50 -11.35 19.31 -12.94
C PHE A 50 -12.54 19.86 -12.13
N LYS A 51 -12.51 21.16 -11.77
CA LYS A 51 -13.61 21.79 -11.05
C LYS A 51 -14.90 21.71 -11.84
N HIS A 52 -14.92 22.11 -13.09
CA HIS A 52 -16.10 22.07 -13.94
C HIS A 52 -16.68 20.66 -14.07
N ARG A 53 -15.82 19.63 -14.19
CA ARG A 53 -16.27 18.24 -14.27
C ARG A 53 -16.94 17.78 -12.97
N CYS A 54 -16.32 18.04 -11.82
CA CYS A 54 -16.86 17.67 -10.53
C CYS A 54 -18.21 18.36 -10.25
N ASP A 55 -18.29 19.68 -10.51
CA ASP A 55 -19.51 20.46 -10.31
C ASP A 55 -20.65 19.92 -11.21
N ALA A 56 -20.38 19.70 -12.50
CA ALA A 56 -21.38 19.20 -13.44
C ALA A 56 -21.87 17.79 -13.08
N LEU A 57 -20.96 16.89 -12.73
CA LEU A 57 -21.31 15.51 -12.32
C LEU A 57 -22.09 15.51 -11.02
N SER A 58 -21.70 16.31 -10.03
CA SER A 58 -22.42 16.43 -8.77
C SER A 58 -23.84 16.91 -8.99
N GLN A 59 -24.08 17.92 -9.83
CA GLN A 59 -25.40 18.40 -10.18
C GLN A 59 -26.23 17.34 -10.90
N ARG A 60 -25.61 16.61 -11.86
CA ARG A 60 -26.31 15.51 -12.54
C ARG A 60 -26.71 14.40 -11.57
N MET A 61 -25.84 14.01 -10.62
CA MET A 61 -26.16 13.00 -9.61
C MET A 61 -27.29 13.46 -8.68
N LEU A 62 -27.30 14.75 -8.31
CA LEU A 62 -28.33 15.33 -7.46
C LEU A 62 -29.74 15.19 -8.08
N ARG A 63 -29.86 15.39 -9.41
CA ARG A 63 -31.11 15.21 -10.15
C ARG A 63 -31.66 13.78 -10.08
N TYR A 64 -30.82 12.79 -9.79
CA TYR A 64 -31.21 11.40 -9.58
C TYR A 64 -31.31 11.03 -8.09
N GLY A 65 -31.49 12.03 -7.21
CA GLY A 65 -31.70 11.82 -5.78
C GLY A 65 -30.43 11.39 -5.01
N ILE A 66 -29.24 11.50 -5.61
CA ILE A 66 -28.00 11.17 -4.93
C ILE A 66 -27.55 12.37 -4.10
N SER A 67 -27.80 12.29 -2.81
CA SER A 67 -27.68 13.40 -1.84
C SER A 67 -26.52 13.21 -0.84
N ALA A 68 -26.47 14.05 0.18
CA ALA A 68 -25.49 13.95 1.26
C ALA A 68 -25.56 12.60 1.99
N GLY A 69 -24.42 12.01 2.30
CA GLY A 69 -24.30 10.72 2.98
C GLY A 69 -24.47 9.49 2.08
N ASP A 70 -24.96 9.66 0.84
CA ASP A 70 -25.05 8.55 -0.10
C ASP A 70 -23.68 8.04 -0.52
N LYS A 71 -23.56 6.72 -0.65
CA LYS A 71 -22.31 6.04 -0.97
C LYS A 71 -22.14 5.94 -2.48
N VAL A 72 -20.94 6.30 -2.93
CA VAL A 72 -20.52 6.37 -4.33
C VAL A 72 -19.29 5.48 -4.51
N ALA A 73 -19.48 4.32 -5.08
CA ALA A 73 -18.41 3.37 -5.36
C ALA A 73 -17.55 3.82 -6.56
N ILE A 74 -16.27 3.47 -6.52
CA ILE A 74 -15.31 3.74 -7.60
C ILE A 74 -14.51 2.48 -7.85
N LEU A 75 -14.70 1.85 -9.01
CA LEU A 75 -13.98 0.64 -9.44
C LEU A 75 -13.27 0.91 -10.77
N SER A 76 -11.99 1.21 -10.70
CA SER A 76 -11.20 1.60 -11.88
C SER A 76 -9.71 1.46 -11.61
N GLN A 77 -8.93 1.32 -12.67
CA GLN A 77 -7.49 1.54 -12.67
C GLN A 77 -7.17 3.02 -12.39
N ASN A 78 -5.90 3.31 -12.12
CA ASN A 78 -5.42 4.68 -11.95
C ASN A 78 -5.63 5.48 -13.25
N MET A 79 -6.29 6.63 -13.13
CA MET A 79 -6.56 7.52 -14.25
C MET A 79 -6.93 8.93 -13.78
N PRO A 80 -6.83 9.96 -14.65
CA PRO A 80 -7.27 11.32 -14.30
C PRO A 80 -8.72 11.38 -13.82
N ASN A 81 -9.62 10.57 -14.40
CA ASN A 81 -11.05 10.56 -14.04
C ASN A 81 -11.34 9.98 -12.65
N TRP A 82 -10.43 9.15 -12.11
CA TRP A 82 -10.58 8.64 -10.75
C TRP A 82 -10.66 9.78 -9.73
N THR A 83 -9.77 10.77 -9.86
CA THR A 83 -9.75 11.96 -9.00
C THR A 83 -11.05 12.75 -9.13
N VAL A 84 -11.59 12.87 -10.36
CA VAL A 84 -12.88 13.54 -10.60
C VAL A 84 -14.02 12.80 -9.90
N ALA A 85 -14.09 11.45 -10.03
CA ALA A 85 -15.12 10.64 -9.38
C ALA A 85 -15.05 10.76 -7.85
N PHE A 86 -13.84 10.69 -7.28
CA PHE A 86 -13.61 10.80 -5.84
C PHE A 86 -14.06 12.15 -5.27
N PHE A 87 -13.69 13.26 -5.92
CA PHE A 87 -14.10 14.60 -5.47
C PHE A 87 -15.56 14.92 -5.80
N THR A 88 -16.15 14.33 -6.84
CA THR A 88 -17.59 14.41 -7.11
C THR A 88 -18.40 13.81 -5.96
N ALA A 89 -17.87 12.81 -5.27
CA ALA A 89 -18.47 12.30 -4.05
C ALA A 89 -18.09 13.20 -2.84
N THR A 90 -16.84 13.23 -2.46
CA THR A 90 -16.38 13.74 -1.17
C THR A 90 -16.49 15.26 -1.01
N ALA A 91 -16.23 16.06 -2.07
CA ALA A 91 -16.38 17.51 -1.99
C ALA A 91 -17.84 17.96 -1.91
N PHE A 92 -18.78 17.08 -2.14
CA PHE A 92 -20.23 17.36 -2.12
C PHE A 92 -20.97 16.51 -1.07
N ARG A 93 -20.28 16.19 0.05
CA ARG A 93 -20.80 15.53 1.23
C ARG A 93 -21.37 14.12 0.99
N ARG A 94 -20.99 13.47 -0.10
CA ARG A 94 -21.23 12.03 -0.34
C ARG A 94 -20.03 11.24 0.14
N VAL A 95 -20.21 9.95 0.35
CA VAL A 95 -19.17 9.05 0.85
C VAL A 95 -18.58 8.25 -0.30
N ALA A 96 -17.28 8.37 -0.54
CA ALA A 96 -16.59 7.57 -1.54
C ALA A 96 -16.33 6.14 -1.04
N ILE A 97 -16.54 5.14 -1.89
CA ILE A 97 -16.21 3.72 -1.64
C ILE A 97 -15.21 3.28 -2.71
N PRO A 98 -13.91 3.56 -2.53
CA PRO A 98 -12.89 3.10 -3.46
C PRO A 98 -12.73 1.57 -3.38
N ILE A 99 -12.84 0.91 -4.53
CA ILE A 99 -12.71 -0.54 -4.66
C ILE A 99 -11.43 -0.84 -5.44
N LEU A 100 -10.63 -1.77 -4.94
CA LEU A 100 -9.39 -2.18 -5.60
C LEU A 100 -9.71 -2.87 -6.94
N PRO A 101 -8.98 -2.55 -8.02
CA PRO A 101 -9.18 -3.18 -9.32
C PRO A 101 -9.02 -4.70 -9.31
N ASP A 102 -8.19 -5.22 -8.41
CA ASP A 102 -7.90 -6.65 -8.28
C ASP A 102 -8.93 -7.40 -7.42
N SER A 103 -9.93 -6.71 -6.85
CA SER A 103 -11.03 -7.36 -6.13
C SER A 103 -11.80 -8.32 -7.03
N SER A 104 -12.15 -9.48 -6.51
CA SER A 104 -13.00 -10.46 -7.20
C SER A 104 -14.45 -9.95 -7.35
N GLU A 105 -15.23 -10.59 -8.22
CA GLU A 105 -16.67 -10.28 -8.37
C GLU A 105 -17.43 -10.39 -7.05
N ASN A 106 -17.15 -11.44 -6.27
CA ASN A 106 -17.75 -11.64 -4.95
C ASN A 106 -17.38 -10.53 -3.97
N GLU A 107 -16.10 -10.10 -3.95
CA GLU A 107 -15.66 -8.99 -3.12
C GLU A 107 -16.35 -7.69 -3.52
N VAL A 108 -16.44 -7.38 -4.82
CA VAL A 108 -17.14 -6.19 -5.34
C VAL A 108 -18.61 -6.23 -4.93
N THR A 109 -19.30 -7.36 -5.13
CA THR A 109 -20.69 -7.55 -4.74
C THR A 109 -20.89 -7.34 -3.24
N ASN A 110 -20.04 -7.92 -2.41
CA ASN A 110 -20.11 -7.79 -0.96
C ASN A 110 -19.86 -6.34 -0.49
N ILE A 111 -18.88 -5.64 -1.10
CA ILE A 111 -18.61 -4.23 -0.80
C ILE A 111 -19.81 -3.36 -1.16
N LEU A 112 -20.37 -3.51 -2.35
CA LEU A 112 -21.52 -2.72 -2.81
C LEU A 112 -22.74 -2.94 -1.93
N ARG A 113 -23.04 -4.20 -1.59
CA ARG A 113 -24.18 -4.57 -0.72
C ARG A 113 -23.97 -4.03 0.70
N HIS A 114 -22.81 -4.27 1.31
CA HIS A 114 -22.53 -3.86 2.69
C HIS A 114 -22.48 -2.34 2.84
N SER A 115 -21.88 -1.63 1.87
CA SER A 115 -21.80 -0.17 1.87
C SER A 115 -23.14 0.50 1.52
N GLU A 116 -24.11 -0.24 0.96
CA GLU A 116 -25.37 0.32 0.44
C GLU A 116 -25.12 1.41 -0.62
N SER A 117 -24.14 1.14 -1.51
CA SER A 117 -23.79 2.09 -2.56
C SER A 117 -24.96 2.32 -3.51
N LYS A 118 -25.29 3.58 -3.78
CA LYS A 118 -26.33 3.95 -4.76
C LYS A 118 -25.76 4.20 -6.15
N VAL A 119 -24.48 4.53 -6.23
CA VAL A 119 -23.79 4.89 -7.47
C VAL A 119 -22.50 4.10 -7.57
N ILE A 120 -22.15 3.73 -8.79
CA ILE A 120 -20.82 3.26 -9.11
C ILE A 120 -20.24 4.01 -10.31
N PHE A 121 -19.04 4.57 -10.16
CA PHE A 121 -18.16 4.91 -11.28
C PHE A 121 -17.32 3.68 -11.59
N ILE A 122 -17.48 3.13 -12.78
CA ILE A 122 -16.83 1.87 -13.15
C ILE A 122 -16.14 1.98 -14.50
N SER A 123 -14.91 1.47 -14.59
CA SER A 123 -14.24 1.29 -15.89
C SER A 123 -14.88 0.14 -16.66
N ARG A 124 -15.06 0.29 -17.96
CA ARG A 124 -15.60 -0.76 -18.84
C ARG A 124 -14.83 -2.07 -18.72
N ARG A 125 -13.54 -1.98 -18.42
CA ARG A 125 -12.67 -3.15 -18.17
C ARG A 125 -13.18 -4.03 -17.03
N TYR A 126 -13.86 -3.46 -16.03
CA TYR A 126 -14.32 -4.16 -14.82
C TYR A 126 -15.83 -4.36 -14.77
N LEU A 127 -16.58 -4.03 -15.82
CA LEU A 127 -18.05 -4.23 -15.85
C LEU A 127 -18.45 -5.69 -15.59
N HIS A 128 -17.63 -6.65 -16.00
CA HIS A 128 -17.84 -8.08 -15.75
C HIS A 128 -17.81 -8.46 -14.25
N LYS A 129 -17.24 -7.60 -13.39
CA LYS A 129 -17.23 -7.77 -11.92
C LYS A 129 -18.48 -7.23 -11.24
N LEU A 130 -19.36 -6.56 -11.97
CA LEU A 130 -20.62 -6.05 -11.43
C LEU A 130 -21.70 -7.10 -11.67
N SER A 131 -22.10 -7.80 -10.61
CA SER A 131 -23.18 -8.81 -10.69
C SER A 131 -24.50 -8.15 -11.14
N LYS A 132 -25.37 -8.94 -11.77
CA LYS A 132 -26.69 -8.46 -12.22
C LYS A 132 -27.50 -7.92 -11.05
N GLU A 133 -27.48 -8.58 -9.90
CA GLU A 133 -28.16 -8.12 -8.68
C GLU A 133 -27.73 -6.71 -8.30
N MET A 134 -26.41 -6.48 -8.23
CA MET A 134 -25.89 -5.14 -7.88
C MET A 134 -26.15 -4.11 -8.97
N TYR A 135 -26.05 -4.51 -10.25
CA TYR A 135 -26.41 -3.63 -11.35
C TYR A 135 -27.87 -3.16 -11.22
N ASP A 136 -28.79 -4.06 -10.91
CA ASP A 136 -30.22 -3.75 -10.77
C ASP A 136 -30.50 -2.90 -9.51
N ALA A 137 -29.77 -3.08 -8.42
CA ALA A 137 -29.92 -2.34 -7.18
C ALA A 137 -29.38 -0.89 -7.23
N LEU A 138 -28.37 -0.63 -8.07
CA LEU A 138 -27.76 0.71 -8.17
C LEU A 138 -28.71 1.70 -8.86
N THR A 139 -28.80 2.92 -8.34
CA THR A 139 -29.51 4.05 -8.98
C THR A 139 -28.77 4.53 -10.24
N LEU A 140 -27.43 4.62 -10.16
CA LEU A 140 -26.60 5.06 -11.27
C LEU A 140 -25.41 4.12 -11.47
N VAL A 141 -25.18 3.76 -12.73
CA VAL A 141 -23.91 3.15 -13.19
C VAL A 141 -23.30 4.10 -14.19
N ILE A 142 -22.10 4.60 -13.90
CA ILE A 142 -21.42 5.64 -14.68
C ILE A 142 -20.10 5.10 -15.22
N ASP A 143 -19.93 5.17 -16.54
CA ASP A 143 -18.65 4.89 -17.17
C ASP A 143 -17.63 5.93 -16.73
N ILE A 144 -16.59 5.51 -16.02
CA ILE A 144 -15.58 6.44 -15.51
C ILE A 144 -14.68 7.03 -16.61
N GLU A 145 -14.54 6.37 -17.76
CA GLU A 145 -13.75 6.87 -18.89
C GLU A 145 -14.40 8.08 -19.55
N THR A 146 -15.74 8.08 -19.68
CA THR A 146 -16.51 9.09 -20.44
C THR A 146 -17.42 9.94 -19.58
N PHE A 147 -17.74 9.49 -18.38
CA PHE A 147 -18.80 10.00 -17.50
C PHE A 147 -20.21 9.90 -18.09
N GLU A 148 -20.40 9.01 -19.05
CA GLU A 148 -21.72 8.65 -19.56
C GLU A 148 -22.44 7.74 -18.54
N PHE A 149 -23.75 7.91 -18.43
CA PHE A 149 -24.57 7.09 -17.56
C PHE A 149 -24.98 5.83 -18.31
N ILE A 150 -24.37 4.68 -17.97
CA ILE A 150 -24.71 3.35 -18.51
C ILE A 150 -26.12 2.96 -18.01
N LYS A 151 -26.39 3.21 -16.73
CA LYS A 151 -27.72 3.01 -16.11
C LYS A 151 -28.15 4.27 -15.39
N LYS A 152 -29.44 4.57 -15.46
CA LYS A 152 -30.14 5.64 -14.71
C LYS A 152 -31.49 5.11 -14.27
N ASP A 153 -31.75 5.16 -12.99
CA ASP A 153 -33.08 4.93 -12.47
C ASP A 153 -33.90 6.25 -12.56
N ARG A 154 -34.85 6.29 -13.48
CA ARG A 154 -35.68 7.48 -13.69
C ARG A 154 -36.72 7.71 -12.60
N SER A 155 -37.04 6.66 -11.82
CA SER A 155 -37.96 6.79 -10.68
C SER A 155 -37.37 7.64 -9.56
N ALA A 156 -36.04 7.70 -9.47
CA ALA A 156 -35.28 8.49 -8.50
C ALA A 156 -35.09 9.96 -8.91
N PHE A 157 -35.60 10.39 -10.08
CA PHE A 157 -35.40 11.75 -10.58
C PHE A 157 -36.10 12.80 -9.69
N GLN A 158 -35.34 13.78 -9.19
CA GLN A 158 -35.81 14.90 -8.36
C GLN A 158 -35.37 16.23 -8.99
N CYS A 159 -36.23 17.24 -8.97
CA CYS A 159 -35.96 18.49 -9.67
C CYS A 159 -34.99 19.43 -8.95
N ASP A 160 -34.98 19.47 -7.62
CA ASP A 160 -34.17 20.41 -6.84
C ASP A 160 -33.53 19.76 -5.63
N GLY A 161 -32.21 19.98 -5.47
CA GLY A 161 -31.47 19.52 -4.31
C GLY A 161 -30.28 20.43 -4.00
N TYR A 162 -30.12 20.76 -2.74
CA TYR A 162 -28.96 21.47 -2.21
C TYR A 162 -28.17 20.52 -1.30
N VAL A 163 -26.87 20.43 -1.52
CA VAL A 163 -25.97 19.69 -0.62
C VAL A 163 -25.20 20.68 0.22
N ARG A 164 -25.47 20.67 1.53
CA ARG A 164 -24.70 21.45 2.51
C ARG A 164 -23.24 21.03 2.47
N ASP A 165 -22.32 21.98 2.65
CA ASP A 165 -20.88 21.70 2.70
C ASP A 165 -20.53 20.71 3.82
N PRO A 166 -19.58 19.77 3.57
CA PRO A 166 -19.18 18.80 4.58
C PRO A 166 -18.46 19.47 5.75
N GLN A 167 -18.64 18.88 6.94
CA GLN A 167 -17.92 19.25 8.16
C GLN A 167 -16.68 18.35 8.32
N PRO A 168 -15.67 18.76 9.13
CA PRO A 168 -14.44 17.98 9.33
C PRO A 168 -14.68 16.54 9.78
N ASP A 169 -15.66 16.31 10.63
CA ASP A 169 -15.98 15.01 11.21
C ASP A 169 -17.00 14.21 10.39
N ASP A 170 -17.54 14.78 9.31
CA ASP A 170 -18.39 14.02 8.40
C ASP A 170 -17.58 12.90 7.75
N LEU A 171 -18.23 11.75 7.54
CA LEU A 171 -17.66 10.60 6.84
C LEU A 171 -17.37 10.96 5.38
N ALA A 172 -16.12 10.82 4.96
CA ALA A 172 -15.66 11.14 3.62
C ALA A 172 -15.50 9.89 2.75
N THR A 173 -14.99 8.80 3.32
CA THR A 173 -14.75 7.56 2.57
C THR A 173 -14.83 6.34 3.49
N ILE A 174 -15.22 5.19 2.91
CA ILE A 174 -15.11 3.88 3.55
C ILE A 174 -14.18 3.04 2.69
N ILE A 175 -13.03 2.66 3.23
CA ILE A 175 -12.06 1.81 2.56
C ILE A 175 -12.17 0.40 3.10
N TYR A 176 -12.47 -0.56 2.22
CA TYR A 176 -12.58 -1.97 2.61
C TYR A 176 -11.21 -2.62 2.64
N THR A 177 -10.90 -3.27 3.77
CA THR A 177 -9.68 -4.04 3.98
C THR A 177 -10.03 -5.51 4.19
N SER A 178 -9.14 -6.42 3.74
CA SER A 178 -9.28 -7.84 4.01
C SER A 178 -9.06 -8.10 5.50
N GLY A 179 -10.12 -8.49 6.20
CA GLY A 179 -10.01 -8.90 7.60
C GLY A 179 -9.25 -10.22 7.74
N THR A 180 -8.57 -10.42 8.87
CA THR A 180 -7.93 -11.70 9.24
C THR A 180 -8.92 -12.87 9.32
N THR A 181 -10.22 -12.58 9.43
CA THR A 181 -11.33 -13.55 9.47
C THR A 181 -11.96 -13.82 8.11
N GLY A 182 -11.39 -13.34 7.01
CA GLY A 182 -11.90 -13.51 5.64
C GLY A 182 -13.06 -12.58 5.25
N LYS A 183 -13.73 -11.92 6.19
CA LYS A 183 -14.75 -10.91 5.88
C LYS A 183 -14.11 -9.52 5.77
N ALA A 184 -14.38 -8.83 4.66
CA ALA A 184 -13.91 -7.46 4.46
C ALA A 184 -14.55 -6.53 5.50
N LYS A 185 -13.73 -5.65 6.13
CA LYS A 185 -14.17 -4.63 7.08
C LYS A 185 -14.04 -3.25 6.45
N GLY A 186 -15.07 -2.44 6.59
CA GLY A 186 -15.10 -1.07 6.06
C GLY A 186 -14.54 -0.07 7.06
N VAL A 187 -13.38 0.48 6.78
CA VAL A 187 -12.73 1.52 7.60
C VAL A 187 -13.33 2.88 7.28
N MET A 188 -13.95 3.53 8.25
CA MET A 188 -14.59 4.83 8.11
C MET A 188 -13.60 5.97 8.34
N LEU A 189 -13.32 6.77 7.31
CA LEU A 189 -12.44 7.93 7.41
C LEU A 189 -13.21 9.23 7.19
N SER A 190 -13.04 10.17 8.12
CA SER A 190 -13.60 11.51 8.05
C SER A 190 -12.79 12.42 7.13
N HIS A 191 -13.35 13.59 6.82
CA HIS A 191 -12.59 14.66 6.15
C HIS A 191 -11.39 15.09 6.97
N ARG A 192 -11.51 15.16 8.30
CA ARG A 192 -10.42 15.49 9.23
C ARG A 192 -9.26 14.50 9.09
N ASN A 193 -9.55 13.19 9.11
CA ASN A 193 -8.52 12.16 9.02
C ASN A 193 -7.67 12.31 7.73
N LEU A 194 -8.33 12.50 6.59
CA LEU A 194 -7.66 12.66 5.31
C LEU A 194 -6.87 13.98 5.21
N CYS A 195 -7.43 15.08 5.70
CA CYS A 195 -6.78 16.38 5.72
C CYS A 195 -5.57 16.40 6.65
N HIS A 196 -5.62 15.70 7.79
CA HIS A 196 -4.48 15.55 8.68
C HIS A 196 -3.27 14.94 7.93
N ASN A 197 -3.48 13.86 7.19
CA ASN A 197 -2.41 13.21 6.41
C ASN A 197 -1.84 14.10 5.29
N ILE A 198 -2.64 14.99 4.70
CA ILE A 198 -2.13 16.00 3.74
C ILE A 198 -1.16 16.96 4.42
N ILE A 199 -1.53 17.48 5.59
CA ILE A 199 -0.70 18.40 6.38
C ILE A 199 0.57 17.70 6.85
N GLU A 200 0.47 16.47 7.28
CA GLU A 200 1.59 15.65 7.68
C GLU A 200 2.56 15.41 6.52
N SER A 201 2.06 15.03 5.34
CA SER A 201 2.88 14.86 4.14
C SER A 201 3.68 16.12 3.82
N LEU A 202 3.06 17.30 3.98
CA LEU A 202 3.77 18.59 3.83
C LEU A 202 4.88 18.80 4.87
N LYS A 203 4.72 18.29 6.08
CA LYS A 203 5.74 18.37 7.14
C LYS A 203 6.84 17.34 6.95
N ALA A 204 6.50 16.15 6.45
CA ALA A 204 7.45 15.08 6.16
C ALA A 204 8.35 15.42 4.97
N GLU A 205 7.78 15.92 3.87
CA GLU A 205 8.54 16.32 2.68
C GLU A 205 7.86 17.49 1.98
N TYR A 206 8.63 18.55 1.78
CA TYR A 206 8.13 19.72 1.09
C TYR A 206 8.08 19.52 -0.41
N CYS A 207 6.88 19.53 -0.95
CA CYS A 207 6.63 19.59 -2.40
C CYS A 207 5.97 20.91 -2.78
N ASP A 208 6.07 21.27 -4.05
CA ASP A 208 5.43 22.47 -4.59
C ASP A 208 4.75 22.22 -5.95
N LYS A 209 4.19 23.27 -6.50
CA LYS A 209 3.45 23.23 -7.78
C LYS A 209 4.28 22.78 -9.01
N ASN A 210 5.59 22.65 -8.91
CA ASN A 210 6.47 22.23 -10.00
C ASN A 210 6.81 20.74 -9.90
N ASP A 211 6.37 20.07 -8.83
CA ASP A 211 6.59 18.68 -8.66
C ASP A 211 5.76 17.82 -9.62
N ARG A 212 6.32 16.66 -9.95
CA ARG A 212 5.73 15.67 -10.84
C ARG A 212 5.62 14.37 -10.08
N PHE A 213 4.39 13.99 -9.77
CA PHE A 213 4.06 12.74 -9.12
C PHE A 213 3.82 11.67 -10.19
N LEU A 214 4.47 10.51 -10.08
CA LEU A 214 4.17 9.35 -10.91
C LEU A 214 3.41 8.33 -10.06
N SER A 215 2.13 8.16 -10.36
CA SER A 215 1.21 7.27 -9.66
C SER A 215 1.37 5.83 -10.17
N ILE A 216 1.76 4.92 -9.28
CA ILE A 216 2.00 3.50 -9.60
C ILE A 216 1.30 2.52 -8.65
N LEU A 217 0.90 2.97 -7.48
CA LEU A 217 0.11 2.18 -6.54
C LEU A 217 -1.40 2.39 -6.80
N PRO A 218 -2.27 1.43 -6.46
CA PRO A 218 -3.71 1.60 -6.66
C PRO A 218 -4.26 2.81 -5.89
N MET A 219 -4.96 3.72 -6.58
CA MET A 219 -5.56 4.92 -5.98
C MET A 219 -6.64 4.60 -4.94
N ALA A 220 -7.24 3.41 -5.02
CA ALA A 220 -8.19 2.92 -4.03
C ALA A 220 -7.52 2.54 -2.69
N HIS A 221 -6.19 2.45 -2.64
CA HIS A 221 -5.45 2.20 -1.41
C HIS A 221 -5.17 3.51 -0.66
N ALA A 222 -5.36 3.54 0.66
CA ALA A 222 -5.22 4.74 1.49
C ALA A 222 -3.87 5.46 1.29
N TYR A 223 -2.79 4.73 1.10
CA TYR A 223 -1.44 5.27 0.90
C TYR A 223 -1.35 6.10 -0.40
N GLU A 224 -1.75 5.54 -1.54
CA GLU A 224 -1.72 6.28 -2.81
C GLU A 224 -2.75 7.39 -2.83
N MET A 225 -3.94 7.16 -2.25
CA MET A 225 -4.98 8.18 -2.15
C MET A 225 -4.48 9.41 -1.38
N ALA A 226 -3.85 9.23 -0.22
CA ALA A 226 -3.38 10.36 0.59
C ALA A 226 -2.17 11.06 -0.04
N ILE A 227 -1.11 10.31 -0.36
CA ILE A 227 0.19 10.87 -0.75
C ILE A 227 0.34 11.03 -2.27
N GLY A 228 -0.23 10.11 -3.05
CA GLY A 228 -0.17 10.15 -4.52
C GLY A 228 -1.28 10.98 -5.19
N CYS A 229 -2.41 11.22 -4.49
CA CYS A 229 -3.54 11.96 -5.03
C CYS A 229 -3.86 13.25 -4.25
N LEU A 230 -4.17 13.18 -2.95
CA LEU A 230 -4.63 14.36 -2.21
C LEU A 230 -3.50 15.37 -1.97
N TYR A 231 -2.31 14.91 -1.61
CA TYR A 231 -1.18 15.79 -1.36
C TYR A 231 -0.72 16.58 -2.60
N PRO A 232 -0.54 15.99 -3.81
CA PRO A 232 -0.23 16.76 -5.01
C PRO A 232 -1.29 17.81 -5.35
N ILE A 233 -2.58 17.54 -5.12
CA ILE A 233 -3.65 18.52 -5.31
C ILE A 233 -3.47 19.72 -4.38
N PHE A 234 -3.14 19.47 -3.13
CA PHE A 234 -2.91 20.53 -2.14
C PHE A 234 -1.76 21.48 -2.51
N VAL A 235 -0.66 20.92 -3.02
CA VAL A 235 0.53 21.72 -3.41
C VAL A 235 0.46 22.30 -4.83
N GLY A 236 -0.54 21.91 -5.63
CA GLY A 236 -0.70 22.38 -7.02
C GLY A 236 0.19 21.65 -8.03
N ALA A 237 0.68 20.48 -7.68
CA ALA A 237 1.52 19.63 -8.52
C ALA A 237 0.72 18.87 -9.59
N CYS A 238 1.42 18.21 -10.51
CA CYS A 238 0.82 17.39 -11.55
C CYS A 238 1.05 15.90 -11.26
N THR A 239 -0.03 15.10 -11.24
CA THR A 239 0.04 13.64 -11.16
C THR A 239 -0.01 13.01 -12.55
N TYR A 240 0.93 12.10 -12.82
CA TYR A 240 1.03 11.35 -14.06
C TYR A 240 0.56 9.92 -13.86
N TYR A 241 -0.29 9.41 -14.74
CA TYR A 241 -0.84 8.06 -14.70
C TYR A 241 -0.32 7.22 -15.86
N ILE A 242 -0.07 5.94 -15.60
CA ILE A 242 0.34 4.95 -16.60
C ILE A 242 -0.92 4.25 -17.12
N GLN A 243 -1.11 4.20 -18.45
CA GLN A 243 -2.30 3.58 -19.07
C GLN A 243 -2.25 2.05 -19.11
N LYS A 244 -1.05 1.48 -19.13
CA LYS A 244 -0.80 0.04 -19.17
C LYS A 244 -0.43 -0.49 -17.78
N PRO A 245 -0.61 -1.79 -17.50
CA PRO A 245 -0.11 -2.38 -16.26
C PRO A 245 1.38 -2.06 -16.04
N PRO A 246 1.82 -1.66 -14.85
CA PRO A 246 3.16 -1.17 -14.58
C PRO A 246 4.20 -2.30 -14.52
N THR A 247 4.49 -2.93 -15.67
CA THR A 247 5.63 -3.85 -15.78
C THR A 247 6.95 -3.08 -15.62
N PRO A 248 8.08 -3.73 -15.28
CA PRO A 248 9.37 -3.06 -15.13
C PRO A 248 9.77 -2.22 -16.35
N SER A 249 9.53 -2.70 -17.57
CA SER A 249 9.85 -1.98 -18.82
C SER A 249 8.98 -0.73 -18.99
N ILE A 250 7.67 -0.85 -18.78
CA ILE A 250 6.72 0.27 -18.87
C ILE A 250 7.04 1.33 -17.80
N LEU A 251 7.35 0.89 -16.57
CA LEU A 251 7.72 1.79 -15.49
C LEU A 251 9.00 2.57 -15.81
N MET A 252 10.02 1.89 -16.32
CA MET A 252 11.29 2.53 -16.73
C MET A 252 11.07 3.56 -17.84
N GLU A 253 10.22 3.27 -18.83
CA GLU A 253 9.87 4.19 -19.89
C GLU A 253 9.11 5.42 -19.36
N ALA A 254 8.13 5.20 -18.50
CA ALA A 254 7.38 6.26 -17.83
C ALA A 254 8.31 7.19 -17.02
N MET A 255 9.24 6.63 -16.23
CA MET A 255 10.22 7.40 -15.46
C MET A 255 11.14 8.25 -16.36
N LYS A 256 11.55 7.72 -17.51
CA LYS A 256 12.35 8.49 -18.50
C LYS A 256 11.57 9.66 -19.09
N LYS A 257 10.29 9.45 -19.44
CA LYS A 257 9.41 10.47 -20.04
C LYS A 257 9.03 11.56 -19.04
N VAL A 258 8.55 11.17 -17.89
CA VAL A 258 8.01 12.08 -16.83
C VAL A 258 9.13 12.76 -16.08
N LYS A 259 10.25 12.07 -15.83
CA LYS A 259 11.30 12.47 -14.89
C LYS A 259 10.68 12.86 -13.55
N PRO A 260 10.02 11.92 -12.86
CA PRO A 260 9.27 12.22 -11.65
C PRO A 260 10.19 12.82 -10.58
N THR A 261 9.61 13.70 -9.78
CA THR A 261 10.27 14.28 -8.61
C THR A 261 9.85 13.58 -7.33
N VAL A 262 8.65 12.99 -7.34
CA VAL A 262 8.03 12.27 -6.22
C VAL A 262 7.42 10.98 -6.72
N MET A 263 7.65 9.89 -6.00
CA MET A 263 7.03 8.59 -6.23
C MET A 263 6.73 7.91 -4.89
N CYS A 264 5.62 7.17 -4.85
CA CYS A 264 5.27 6.24 -3.77
C CYS A 264 5.42 4.81 -4.27
N ALA A 265 5.97 3.92 -3.46
CA ALA A 265 6.19 2.54 -3.83
C ALA A 265 6.04 1.59 -2.64
N VAL A 266 5.83 0.31 -2.93
CA VAL A 266 6.01 -0.78 -1.96
C VAL A 266 7.46 -1.28 -2.01
N PRO A 267 7.99 -1.90 -0.92
CA PRO A 267 9.36 -2.42 -0.86
C PRO A 267 9.75 -3.27 -2.06
N LEU A 268 8.86 -4.18 -2.46
CA LEU A 268 9.07 -5.14 -3.55
C LEU A 268 9.59 -4.50 -4.86
N ILE A 269 9.19 -3.25 -5.16
CA ILE A 269 9.61 -2.58 -6.40
C ILE A 269 11.11 -2.29 -6.37
N ILE A 270 11.59 -1.66 -5.30
CA ILE A 270 13.01 -1.30 -5.20
C ILE A 270 13.90 -2.52 -4.91
N GLU A 271 13.38 -3.49 -4.19
CA GLU A 271 14.04 -4.77 -3.94
C GLU A 271 14.27 -5.57 -5.24
N LYS A 272 13.24 -5.64 -6.10
CA LYS A 272 13.39 -6.28 -7.43
C LYS A 272 14.41 -5.53 -8.29
N ILE A 273 14.43 -4.20 -8.27
CA ILE A 273 15.45 -3.42 -8.98
C ILE A 273 16.84 -3.74 -8.44
N TYR A 274 17.00 -3.82 -7.13
CA TYR A 274 18.27 -4.18 -6.50
C TYR A 274 18.69 -5.59 -6.87
N LYS A 275 17.87 -6.61 -6.58
CA LYS A 275 18.19 -8.04 -6.77
C LYS A 275 18.32 -8.42 -8.25
N LYS A 276 17.43 -7.95 -9.14
CA LYS A 276 17.40 -8.38 -10.56
C LYS A 276 18.20 -7.48 -11.52
N SER A 277 18.61 -6.29 -11.10
CA SER A 277 19.32 -5.36 -11.99
C SER A 277 20.68 -4.93 -11.42
N ILE A 278 20.72 -4.46 -10.17
CA ILE A 278 21.95 -3.90 -9.61
C ILE A 278 22.96 -5.01 -9.28
N VAL A 279 22.54 -6.02 -8.52
CA VAL A 279 23.45 -7.12 -8.08
C VAL A 279 24.07 -7.82 -9.27
N PRO A 280 23.32 -8.32 -10.28
CA PRO A 280 23.92 -9.00 -11.44
C PRO A 280 24.84 -8.09 -12.27
N THR A 281 24.53 -6.79 -12.36
CA THR A 281 25.39 -5.82 -13.05
C THR A 281 26.74 -5.65 -12.35
N VAL A 282 26.71 -5.62 -11.02
CA VAL A 282 27.93 -5.49 -10.21
C VAL A 282 28.77 -6.76 -10.31
N GLU A 283 28.18 -7.94 -10.20
CA GLU A 283 28.86 -9.24 -10.25
C GLU A 283 29.53 -9.53 -11.60
N LYS A 284 28.81 -9.17 -12.71
CA LYS A 284 29.37 -9.31 -14.06
C LYS A 284 30.52 -8.33 -14.36
N SER A 285 30.67 -7.25 -13.61
CA SER A 285 31.68 -6.22 -13.84
C SER A 285 32.85 -6.34 -12.85
N LYS A 286 33.97 -6.87 -13.29
CA LYS A 286 35.22 -6.94 -12.49
C LYS A 286 35.60 -5.59 -11.87
N ILE A 287 35.37 -4.49 -12.60
CA ILE A 287 35.68 -3.12 -12.14
C ILE A 287 34.72 -2.74 -10.98
N LEU A 288 33.41 -2.95 -11.12
CA LEU A 288 32.45 -2.62 -10.08
C LEU A 288 32.63 -3.48 -8.84
N SER A 289 32.92 -4.79 -9.01
CA SER A 289 33.24 -5.69 -7.91
C SER A 289 34.51 -5.26 -7.17
N TRP A 290 35.57 -4.89 -7.89
CA TRP A 290 36.78 -4.33 -7.30
C TRP A 290 36.51 -3.03 -6.56
N MET A 291 35.78 -2.09 -7.18
CA MET A 291 35.38 -0.81 -6.53
C MET A 291 34.56 -1.05 -5.26
N ARG A 292 33.63 -2.00 -5.27
CA ARG A 292 32.85 -2.36 -4.09
C ARG A 292 33.74 -2.80 -2.94
N ALA A 293 34.78 -3.57 -3.22
CA ALA A 293 35.71 -4.10 -2.22
C ALA A 293 36.76 -3.07 -1.75
N LYS A 294 37.32 -2.25 -2.65
CA LYS A 294 38.48 -1.40 -2.36
C LYS A 294 38.12 0.10 -2.18
N THR A 295 37.07 0.59 -2.86
CA THR A 295 36.67 1.99 -2.82
C THR A 295 35.13 2.09 -2.68
N PRO A 296 34.52 1.60 -1.58
CA PRO A 296 33.09 1.45 -1.44
C PRO A 296 32.35 2.79 -1.55
N TRP A 297 32.93 3.91 -1.10
CA TRP A 297 32.33 5.22 -1.22
C TRP A 297 32.16 5.67 -2.68
N LEU A 298 33.18 5.41 -3.52
CA LEU A 298 33.14 5.72 -4.95
C LEU A 298 32.14 4.80 -5.68
N PHE A 299 32.16 3.51 -5.34
CA PHE A 299 31.18 2.52 -5.82
C PHE A 299 29.75 3.00 -5.57
N HIS A 300 29.40 3.32 -4.32
CA HIS A 300 28.03 3.75 -3.98
C HIS A 300 27.66 5.08 -4.64
N SER A 301 28.61 6.00 -4.79
CA SER A 301 28.37 7.27 -5.49
C SER A 301 28.04 7.04 -6.96
N LEU A 302 28.80 6.17 -7.64
CA LEU A 302 28.62 5.87 -9.07
C LEU A 302 27.32 5.09 -9.33
N VAL A 303 27.10 4.01 -8.57
CA VAL A 303 25.91 3.17 -8.72
C VAL A 303 24.65 3.93 -8.29
N GLY A 304 24.72 4.69 -7.21
CA GLY A 304 23.63 5.57 -6.76
C GLY A 304 23.28 6.65 -7.77
N GLY A 305 24.27 7.23 -8.43
CA GLY A 305 24.05 8.20 -9.53
C GLY A 305 23.33 7.55 -10.72
N ARG A 306 23.73 6.32 -11.11
CA ARG A 306 23.05 5.54 -12.15
C ARG A 306 21.62 5.18 -11.75
N LEU A 307 21.43 4.73 -10.51
CA LEU A 307 20.09 4.42 -9.97
C LEU A 307 19.18 5.66 -10.03
N LYS A 308 19.63 6.81 -9.53
CA LYS A 308 18.86 8.06 -9.64
C LYS A 308 18.53 8.43 -11.08
N LYS A 309 19.47 8.23 -12.01
CA LYS A 309 19.27 8.48 -13.44
C LYS A 309 18.20 7.56 -14.04
N SER A 310 18.11 6.29 -13.61
CA SER A 310 17.07 5.36 -14.07
C SER A 310 15.67 5.80 -13.64
N PHE A 311 15.55 6.51 -12.52
CA PHE A 311 14.32 7.17 -12.09
C PHE A 311 14.09 8.55 -12.73
N GLY A 312 14.75 8.87 -13.84
CA GLY A 312 14.62 10.14 -14.56
C GLY A 312 15.50 11.28 -14.05
N GLY A 313 16.31 11.07 -13.01
CA GLY A 313 17.34 11.99 -12.52
C GLY A 313 16.85 13.24 -11.77
N LYS A 314 15.54 13.34 -11.48
CA LYS A 314 14.92 14.47 -10.79
C LYS A 314 14.26 14.12 -9.47
N LEU A 315 14.29 12.85 -9.11
CA LEU A 315 13.64 12.33 -7.91
C LEU A 315 14.29 12.93 -6.65
N HIS A 316 13.50 13.55 -5.79
CA HIS A 316 13.90 14.01 -4.48
C HIS A 316 13.16 13.32 -3.34
N PHE A 317 12.04 12.64 -3.64
CA PHE A 317 11.31 11.84 -2.69
C PHE A 317 10.87 10.50 -3.30
N PHE A 318 11.26 9.42 -2.65
CA PHE A 318 10.80 8.07 -2.93
C PHE A 318 10.23 7.46 -1.64
N GLY A 319 8.92 7.58 -1.46
CA GLY A 319 8.24 7.04 -0.29
C GLY A 319 8.13 5.51 -0.39
N VAL A 320 8.55 4.81 0.64
CA VAL A 320 8.42 3.35 0.76
C VAL A 320 7.48 3.05 1.93
N GLY A 321 6.39 2.36 1.65
CA GLY A 321 5.38 1.99 2.64
C GLY A 321 4.65 0.70 2.28
N GLY A 322 3.78 0.23 3.18
CA GLY A 322 2.97 -0.97 2.96
C GLY A 322 3.67 -2.29 3.27
N GLY A 323 4.93 -2.27 3.67
CA GLY A 323 5.70 -3.45 4.09
C GLY A 323 7.07 -3.07 4.64
N LYS A 324 7.78 -4.03 5.23
CA LYS A 324 9.13 -3.84 5.73
C LYS A 324 10.12 -3.92 4.58
N LEU A 325 10.98 -2.91 4.43
CA LEU A 325 12.06 -2.91 3.44
C LEU A 325 13.19 -3.83 3.90
N ASP A 326 13.73 -4.61 2.97
CA ASP A 326 14.90 -5.47 3.20
C ASP A 326 16.07 -4.62 3.72
N PRO A 327 16.65 -4.94 4.90
CA PRO A 327 17.73 -4.16 5.49
C PRO A 327 18.98 -4.05 4.61
N VAL A 328 19.29 -5.07 3.81
CA VAL A 328 20.43 -5.05 2.88
C VAL A 328 20.20 -4.02 1.77
N VAL A 329 18.96 -4.02 1.23
CA VAL A 329 18.55 -3.04 0.22
C VAL A 329 18.51 -1.65 0.82
N GLU A 330 17.96 -1.50 2.02
CA GLU A 330 17.87 -0.22 2.71
C GLU A 330 19.26 0.37 3.00
N GLU A 331 20.20 -0.45 3.50
CA GLU A 331 21.60 -0.05 3.73
C GLU A 331 22.29 0.41 2.43
N PHE A 332 22.03 -0.31 1.33
CA PHE A 332 22.52 0.07 0.01
C PHE A 332 21.96 1.43 -0.44
N LEU A 333 20.65 1.64 -0.32
CA LEU A 333 20.01 2.93 -0.67
C LEU A 333 20.57 4.08 0.17
N LEU A 334 20.78 3.86 1.47
CA LEU A 334 21.37 4.83 2.38
C LEU A 334 22.78 5.21 1.97
N LYS A 335 23.66 4.20 1.70
CA LYS A 335 25.03 4.41 1.22
C LYS A 335 25.09 5.11 -0.14
N CYS A 336 24.15 4.81 -1.03
CA CYS A 336 23.98 5.47 -2.33
C CYS A 336 23.39 6.89 -2.23
N ARG A 337 23.00 7.34 -1.05
CA ARG A 337 22.27 8.60 -0.82
C ARG A 337 21.05 8.71 -1.73
N PHE A 338 20.35 7.59 -1.95
CA PHE A 338 19.09 7.59 -2.69
C PHE A 338 18.02 8.32 -1.87
N PRO A 339 17.13 9.13 -2.46
CA PRO A 339 16.19 9.96 -1.71
C PRO A 339 14.96 9.16 -1.25
N TYR A 340 15.16 8.11 -0.47
CA TYR A 340 14.05 7.32 0.06
C TYR A 340 13.62 7.81 1.44
N ALA A 341 12.35 7.62 1.72
CA ALA A 341 11.70 7.83 3.01
C ALA A 341 10.90 6.59 3.37
N ILE A 342 10.77 6.30 4.64
CA ILE A 342 9.96 5.17 5.13
C ILE A 342 8.69 5.72 5.77
N GLY A 343 7.54 5.10 5.44
CA GLY A 343 6.26 5.36 6.07
C GLY A 343 5.63 4.09 6.62
N TYR A 344 5.22 4.14 7.87
CA TYR A 344 4.43 3.09 8.51
C TYR A 344 3.03 3.61 8.80
N GLY A 345 2.05 2.78 8.50
CA GLY A 345 0.68 3.09 8.79
C GLY A 345 -0.30 2.01 8.34
N LEU A 346 -1.56 2.28 8.60
CA LEU A 346 -2.68 1.39 8.33
C LEU A 346 -3.83 2.20 7.72
N THR A 347 -4.74 1.53 7.04
CA THR A 347 -5.95 2.19 6.51
C THR A 347 -6.73 2.87 7.63
N GLU A 348 -6.76 2.26 8.80
CA GLU A 348 -7.37 2.76 10.03
C GLU A 348 -6.75 4.08 10.56
N CYS A 349 -5.60 4.50 10.00
CA CYS A 349 -4.90 5.74 10.35
C CYS A 349 -4.75 6.73 9.18
N ALA A 350 -5.44 6.53 8.08
CA ALA A 350 -5.64 7.40 6.92
C ALA A 350 -4.41 7.87 6.08
N PRO A 351 -3.25 7.21 5.93
CA PRO A 351 -2.79 5.98 6.58
C PRO A 351 -1.69 6.15 7.65
N LEU A 352 -1.03 7.31 7.79
CA LEU A 352 0.32 7.45 8.37
C LEU A 352 0.32 7.54 9.89
N VAL A 353 1.19 6.72 10.54
CA VAL A 353 1.40 6.68 12.00
C VAL A 353 2.83 7.07 12.36
N CYS A 354 3.83 6.49 11.68
CA CYS A 354 5.24 6.83 11.85
C CYS A 354 5.90 7.08 10.50
N ASN A 355 6.92 7.93 10.47
CA ASN A 355 7.70 8.17 9.26
C ASN A 355 9.16 8.49 9.55
N ALA A 356 10.02 8.22 8.56
CA ALA A 356 11.39 8.67 8.50
C ALA A 356 11.62 9.43 7.20
N MET A 357 11.85 10.72 7.32
CA MET A 357 12.09 11.62 6.18
C MET A 357 13.36 11.26 5.42
N VAL A 358 13.47 11.71 4.17
CA VAL A 358 14.68 11.60 3.35
C VAL A 358 15.92 12.09 4.13
N GLY A 359 16.94 11.22 4.21
CA GLY A 359 18.19 11.49 4.93
C GLY A 359 18.10 11.37 6.45
N LYS A 360 16.94 10.99 7.01
CA LYS A 360 16.75 10.72 8.44
C LYS A 360 16.32 9.27 8.70
N THR A 361 16.38 8.43 7.69
CA THR A 361 16.07 7.00 7.80
C THR A 361 17.13 6.27 8.62
N LYS A 362 16.70 5.23 9.34
CA LYS A 362 17.56 4.27 10.02
C LYS A 362 17.18 2.87 9.54
N VAL A 363 18.16 2.08 9.18
CA VAL A 363 17.95 0.74 8.64
C VAL A 363 17.07 -0.10 9.57
N GLY A 364 16.01 -0.68 8.99
CA GLY A 364 15.01 -1.50 9.68
C GLY A 364 13.98 -0.74 10.52
N SER A 365 14.09 0.59 10.64
CA SER A 365 13.15 1.41 11.40
C SER A 365 11.99 1.90 10.55
N ILE A 366 10.82 2.00 11.16
CA ILE A 366 9.62 2.67 10.58
C ILE A 366 9.62 4.19 10.85
N GLY A 367 10.66 4.72 11.50
CA GLY A 367 10.79 6.14 11.81
C GLY A 367 10.31 6.51 13.21
N ILE A 368 9.94 7.77 13.34
CA ILE A 368 9.42 8.40 14.55
C ILE A 368 7.92 8.72 14.38
N PRO A 369 7.18 9.01 15.47
CA PRO A 369 5.79 9.43 15.38
C PRO A 369 5.59 10.57 14.39
N SER A 370 4.54 10.47 13.62
CA SER A 370 4.14 11.44 12.63
C SER A 370 3.66 12.76 13.27
N TYR A 371 3.60 13.83 12.50
CA TYR A 371 3.22 15.16 13.01
C TYR A 371 1.83 15.15 13.68
N LYS A 372 1.77 15.55 14.95
CA LYS A 372 0.54 15.52 15.77
C LYS A 372 -0.12 14.14 15.91
N VAL A 373 0.66 13.08 15.80
CA VAL A 373 0.24 11.72 16.14
C VAL A 373 1.00 11.30 17.40
N GLU A 374 0.27 10.94 18.43
CA GLU A 374 0.83 10.33 19.62
C GLU A 374 1.00 8.83 19.38
N VAL A 375 2.18 8.31 19.70
CA VAL A 375 2.50 6.88 19.57
C VAL A 375 3.21 6.40 20.81
N LYS A 376 2.80 5.27 21.34
CA LYS A 376 3.48 4.58 22.46
C LYS A 376 3.44 3.08 22.23
N LEU A 377 4.24 2.36 23.02
CA LEU A 377 4.13 0.91 23.15
C LEU A 377 3.26 0.59 24.35
N ASP A 378 2.30 -0.30 24.16
CA ASP A 378 1.42 -0.82 25.22
C ASP A 378 1.80 -2.28 25.54
N ASN A 379 1.54 -2.73 26.77
CA ASN A 379 1.88 -4.07 27.25
C ASN A 379 3.35 -4.45 26.99
N VAL A 380 4.26 -3.54 27.36
CA VAL A 380 5.69 -3.72 27.10
C VAL A 380 6.27 -4.87 27.93
N ASN A 381 6.87 -5.84 27.27
CA ASN A 381 7.64 -6.88 27.92
C ASN A 381 8.93 -6.27 28.52
N PRO A 382 9.18 -6.37 29.83
CA PRO A 382 10.31 -5.72 30.48
C PRO A 382 11.67 -6.31 30.08
N GLU A 383 11.71 -7.56 29.59
CA GLU A 383 12.96 -8.23 29.20
C GLU A 383 13.37 -7.88 27.77
N THR A 384 12.39 -7.83 26.84
CA THR A 384 12.65 -7.62 25.40
C THR A 384 12.44 -6.18 24.96
N GLY A 385 11.68 -5.40 25.74
CA GLY A 385 11.24 -4.04 25.37
C GLY A 385 10.20 -4.03 24.24
N GLU A 386 9.64 -5.18 23.88
CA GLU A 386 8.61 -5.32 22.86
C GLU A 386 7.24 -4.99 23.43
N GLY A 387 6.44 -4.25 22.66
CA GLY A 387 5.06 -3.90 23.00
C GLY A 387 4.23 -3.61 21.77
N GLU A 388 2.92 -3.59 21.94
CA GLU A 388 1.99 -3.24 20.87
C GLU A 388 2.08 -1.74 20.57
N ILE A 389 2.18 -1.38 19.29
CA ILE A 389 2.04 0.02 18.88
C ILE A 389 0.60 0.44 19.08
N VAL A 390 0.39 1.48 19.89
CA VAL A 390 -0.89 2.18 19.97
C VAL A 390 -0.69 3.64 19.59
N CYS A 391 -1.68 4.22 18.87
CA CYS A 391 -1.58 5.60 18.40
C CYS A 391 -2.88 6.36 18.62
N ARG A 392 -2.76 7.70 18.76
CA ARG A 392 -3.87 8.63 18.92
C ARG A 392 -3.62 9.89 18.13
N GLY A 393 -4.64 10.41 17.46
CA GLY A 393 -4.55 11.66 16.70
C GLY A 393 -5.68 11.81 15.68
N ASP A 394 -5.67 12.95 14.99
CA ASP A 394 -6.65 13.27 13.93
C ASP A 394 -6.55 12.33 12.71
N ASN A 395 -5.54 11.46 12.65
CA ASN A 395 -5.39 10.43 11.63
C ASN A 395 -6.22 9.16 11.90
N VAL A 396 -6.63 8.92 13.17
CA VAL A 396 -7.35 7.70 13.56
C VAL A 396 -8.78 7.71 13.03
N MET A 397 -9.21 6.60 12.45
CA MET A 397 -10.55 6.39 11.86
C MET A 397 -11.69 6.67 12.83
N LEU A 398 -12.90 6.86 12.28
CA LEU A 398 -14.14 6.93 13.06
C LEU A 398 -14.57 5.56 13.64
N GLY A 399 -14.05 4.47 13.08
CA GLY A 399 -14.39 3.10 13.43
C GLY A 399 -14.67 2.24 12.21
N TYR A 400 -15.15 1.01 12.44
CA TYR A 400 -15.56 0.10 11.38
C TYR A 400 -17.05 0.26 11.05
N TYR A 401 -17.35 0.37 9.76
CA TYR A 401 -18.71 0.59 9.27
C TYR A 401 -19.61 -0.59 9.61
N LYS A 402 -20.73 -0.33 10.31
CA LYS A 402 -21.69 -1.31 10.82
C LYS A 402 -21.08 -2.39 11.75
N ASP A 403 -19.95 -2.08 12.40
CA ASP A 403 -19.28 -3.00 13.33
C ASP A 403 -18.76 -2.24 14.57
N PRO A 404 -19.67 -1.73 15.42
CA PRO A 404 -19.30 -0.99 16.63
C PRO A 404 -18.57 -1.85 17.65
N GLU A 405 -18.89 -3.14 17.76
CA GLU A 405 -18.24 -4.06 18.68
C GLU A 405 -16.75 -4.20 18.37
N ARG A 406 -16.42 -4.42 17.10
CA ARG A 406 -15.01 -4.47 16.68
C ARG A 406 -14.33 -3.10 16.84
N THR A 407 -15.04 -2.00 16.67
CA THR A 407 -14.50 -0.66 16.89
C THR A 407 -14.05 -0.50 18.33
N LEU A 408 -14.89 -0.89 19.30
CA LEU A 408 -14.57 -0.83 20.74
C LEU A 408 -13.41 -1.76 21.14
N GLN A 409 -13.16 -2.83 20.39
CA GLN A 409 -12.00 -3.72 20.63
C GLN A 409 -10.67 -3.08 20.25
N VAL A 410 -10.66 -2.09 19.36
CA VAL A 410 -9.44 -1.49 18.80
C VAL A 410 -9.27 -0.02 19.12
N ILE A 411 -10.31 0.70 19.52
CA ILE A 411 -10.24 2.10 19.97
C ILE A 411 -10.83 2.17 21.37
N ASP A 412 -10.01 2.60 22.32
CA ASP A 412 -10.43 2.77 23.71
C ASP A 412 -11.13 4.13 23.93
N ASP A 413 -11.66 4.34 25.15
CA ASP A 413 -12.40 5.55 25.56
C ASP A 413 -11.54 6.82 25.50
N ASP A 414 -10.22 6.70 25.60
CA ASP A 414 -9.25 7.80 25.50
C ASP A 414 -8.84 8.08 24.04
N GLY A 415 -9.36 7.32 23.07
CA GLY A 415 -9.09 7.46 21.63
C GLY A 415 -7.78 6.81 21.17
N TRP A 416 -7.18 5.92 21.95
CA TRP A 416 -6.03 5.15 21.52
C TRP A 416 -6.45 3.99 20.63
N PHE A 417 -5.92 3.97 19.40
CA PHE A 417 -6.11 2.89 18.45
C PHE A 417 -5.01 1.84 18.59
N ARG A 418 -5.41 0.57 18.74
CA ARG A 418 -4.56 -0.61 18.78
C ARG A 418 -4.25 -1.12 17.41
N THR A 419 -2.97 -1.13 17.02
CA THR A 419 -2.57 -1.51 15.65
C THR A 419 -2.44 -3.02 15.46
N SER A 420 -2.32 -3.78 16.52
CA SER A 420 -1.90 -5.19 16.56
C SER A 420 -0.48 -5.42 16.01
N ASP A 421 0.31 -4.39 15.76
CA ASP A 421 1.70 -4.52 15.36
C ASP A 421 2.60 -4.37 16.59
N VAL A 422 3.52 -5.32 16.78
CA VAL A 422 4.49 -5.34 17.88
C VAL A 422 5.78 -4.67 17.44
N ALA A 423 6.34 -3.82 18.30
CA ALA A 423 7.57 -3.09 18.02
C ALA A 423 8.44 -2.88 19.26
N THR A 424 9.68 -2.47 19.02
CA THR A 424 10.57 -1.85 20.01
C THR A 424 10.83 -0.40 19.63
N VAL A 425 11.27 0.40 20.60
CA VAL A 425 11.65 1.81 20.38
C VAL A 425 13.07 2.04 20.90
N ASP A 426 13.91 2.73 20.10
CA ASP A 426 15.26 3.08 20.55
C ASP A 426 15.29 4.38 21.37
N LYS A 427 16.44 4.68 21.99
CA LYS A 427 16.65 5.89 22.82
C LYS A 427 16.47 7.22 22.05
N LYS A 428 16.40 7.18 20.70
CA LYS A 428 16.17 8.35 19.84
C LYS A 428 14.73 8.44 19.36
N GLY A 429 13.84 7.54 19.83
CA GLY A 429 12.43 7.51 19.49
C GLY A 429 12.11 6.86 18.13
N TYR A 430 13.04 6.09 17.54
CA TYR A 430 12.77 5.32 16.35
C TYR A 430 12.15 3.97 16.69
N TYR A 431 11.05 3.63 16.01
CA TYR A 431 10.33 2.37 16.20
C TYR A 431 10.79 1.31 15.20
N TYR A 432 10.80 0.04 15.64
CA TYR A 432 11.23 -1.12 14.85
C TYR A 432 10.19 -2.23 14.96
N ILE A 433 9.48 -2.52 13.85
CA ILE A 433 8.46 -3.59 13.81
C ILE A 433 9.14 -4.95 14.01
N LYS A 434 8.57 -5.75 14.89
CA LYS A 434 8.91 -7.16 15.14
C LYS A 434 7.97 -8.10 14.40
N GLY A 435 6.67 -7.93 14.54
CA GLY A 435 5.64 -8.75 13.88
C GLY A 435 4.24 -8.28 14.24
N ARG A 436 3.27 -9.17 14.05
CA ARG A 436 1.86 -8.90 14.37
C ARG A 436 1.36 -9.82 15.45
N LEU A 437 0.61 -9.29 16.42
CA LEU A 437 0.00 -10.09 17.50
C LEU A 437 -0.84 -11.26 16.93
N ASN A 438 -1.62 -11.01 15.88
CA ASN A 438 -2.52 -12.01 15.29
C ASN A 438 -1.80 -13.13 14.50
N SER A 439 -0.53 -12.97 14.17
CA SER A 439 0.30 -13.98 13.51
C SER A 439 1.43 -14.50 14.41
N THR A 440 1.58 -13.94 15.60
CA THR A 440 2.58 -14.39 16.57
C THR A 440 2.29 -15.82 16.99
N ILE A 441 3.30 -16.67 16.92
CA ILE A 441 3.28 -18.03 17.45
C ILE A 441 3.91 -17.99 18.84
N VAL A 442 3.24 -18.59 19.83
CA VAL A 442 3.80 -18.68 21.18
C VAL A 442 4.65 -19.95 21.25
N GLY A 443 5.95 -19.78 21.41
CA GLY A 443 6.87 -20.91 21.55
C GLY A 443 6.70 -21.70 22.84
N PRO A 444 7.30 -22.89 22.92
CA PRO A 444 7.15 -23.79 24.08
C PRO A 444 7.58 -23.19 25.42
N SER A 445 8.46 -22.20 25.41
CA SER A 445 8.94 -21.48 26.62
C SER A 445 8.19 -20.18 26.87
N GLY A 446 7.10 -19.91 26.12
CA GLY A 446 6.30 -18.70 26.24
C GLY A 446 6.84 -17.48 25.47
N GLU A 447 7.89 -17.68 24.67
CA GLU A 447 8.45 -16.63 23.80
C GLU A 447 7.60 -16.37 22.57
N ASN A 448 7.58 -15.12 22.12
CA ASN A 448 6.93 -14.73 20.88
C ASN A 448 7.82 -15.06 19.68
N ILE A 449 7.29 -15.83 18.74
CA ILE A 449 7.92 -16.13 17.46
C ILE A 449 7.14 -15.39 16.37
N TYR A 450 7.85 -14.63 15.56
CA TYR A 450 7.26 -13.82 14.49
C TYR A 450 7.50 -14.49 13.14
N PRO A 451 6.50 -15.16 12.54
CA PRO A 451 6.64 -15.88 11.29
C PRO A 451 7.22 -15.03 10.16
N GLU A 452 6.85 -13.76 10.09
CA GLU A 452 7.31 -12.84 9.06
C GLU A 452 8.83 -12.59 9.08
N GLU A 453 9.47 -12.70 10.26
CA GLU A 453 10.93 -12.60 10.36
C GLU A 453 11.62 -13.83 9.76
N ILE A 454 11.04 -15.01 9.95
CA ILE A 454 11.54 -16.29 9.40
C ILE A 454 11.29 -16.32 7.89
N GLU A 455 10.08 -15.98 7.44
CA GLU A 455 9.70 -15.90 6.02
C GLU A 455 10.63 -14.99 5.24
N ARG A 456 11.00 -13.86 5.82
CA ARG A 456 11.97 -12.95 5.19
C ARG A 456 13.31 -13.64 4.93
N VAL A 457 13.81 -14.43 5.89
CA VAL A 457 15.06 -15.16 5.74
C VAL A 457 14.95 -16.24 4.66
N ILE A 458 13.79 -16.91 4.58
CA ILE A 458 13.52 -17.90 3.53
C ILE A 458 13.42 -17.25 2.16
N ASN A 459 12.71 -16.14 2.05
CA ASN A 459 12.51 -15.40 0.80
C ASN A 459 13.79 -14.72 0.26
N ASP A 460 14.86 -14.65 1.06
CA ASP A 460 16.19 -14.22 0.61
C ASP A 460 17.00 -15.32 -0.09
N ILE A 461 16.53 -16.56 -0.06
CA ILE A 461 17.18 -17.70 -0.73
C ILE A 461 16.92 -17.60 -2.24
N GLU A 462 17.99 -17.70 -3.04
CA GLU A 462 17.86 -17.75 -4.49
C GLU A 462 17.04 -18.96 -4.95
N GLY A 463 16.03 -18.71 -5.78
CA GLY A 463 15.11 -19.74 -6.25
C GLY A 463 13.89 -19.97 -5.35
N VAL A 464 13.70 -19.16 -4.32
CA VAL A 464 12.45 -19.07 -3.56
C VAL A 464 11.67 -17.86 -4.04
N ASP A 465 10.40 -18.06 -4.44
CA ASP A 465 9.49 -16.97 -4.81
C ASP A 465 8.79 -16.37 -3.60
N GLU A 466 8.23 -17.22 -2.75
CA GLU A 466 7.52 -16.80 -1.55
C GLU A 466 7.41 -17.94 -0.53
N SER A 467 7.22 -17.57 0.73
CA SER A 467 7.08 -18.54 1.81
C SER A 467 6.03 -18.11 2.84
N LEU A 468 5.53 -19.09 3.58
CA LEU A 468 4.61 -18.93 4.68
C LEU A 468 5.04 -19.84 5.84
N VAL A 469 5.30 -19.24 6.99
CA VAL A 469 5.66 -19.99 8.21
C VAL A 469 4.47 -20.05 9.14
N MET A 470 4.22 -21.23 9.66
CA MET A 470 3.11 -21.52 10.57
C MET A 470 3.51 -22.52 11.65
N GLU A 471 2.67 -22.62 12.66
CA GLU A 471 2.73 -23.71 13.62
C GLU A 471 1.84 -24.87 13.15
N ARG A 472 2.40 -26.07 13.23
CA ARG A 472 1.70 -27.33 13.01
C ARG A 472 2.16 -28.33 14.07
N ASP A 473 1.24 -28.84 14.87
CA ASP A 473 1.52 -29.82 15.96
C ASP A 473 2.66 -29.37 16.92
N GLY A 474 2.65 -28.07 17.29
CA GLY A 474 3.67 -27.49 18.18
C GLY A 474 5.04 -27.26 17.52
N ARG A 475 5.14 -27.37 16.20
CA ARG A 475 6.37 -27.19 15.43
C ARG A 475 6.24 -26.10 14.39
N LEU A 476 7.33 -25.43 14.08
CA LEU A 476 7.38 -24.46 13.00
C LEU A 476 7.60 -25.15 11.67
N VAL A 477 6.67 -24.98 10.76
CA VAL A 477 6.70 -25.52 9.39
C VAL A 477 6.72 -24.35 8.41
N ALA A 478 7.55 -24.45 7.38
CA ALA A 478 7.57 -23.48 6.28
C ALA A 478 6.96 -24.08 5.02
N LEU A 479 5.90 -23.47 4.50
CA LEU A 479 5.43 -23.71 3.15
C LEU A 479 6.21 -22.82 2.19
N VAL A 480 6.81 -23.37 1.15
CA VAL A 480 7.70 -22.65 0.23
C VAL A 480 7.28 -22.87 -1.21
N LYS A 481 6.99 -21.77 -1.91
CA LYS A 481 6.87 -21.78 -3.37
C LYS A 481 8.24 -21.47 -3.97
N PHE A 482 8.78 -22.44 -4.70
CA PHE A 482 10.02 -22.25 -5.47
C PHE A 482 9.73 -21.60 -6.83
N ASP A 483 10.70 -20.90 -7.38
CA ASP A 483 10.69 -20.41 -8.77
C ASP A 483 10.56 -21.63 -9.73
N ASP A 484 9.69 -21.50 -10.74
CA ASP A 484 9.42 -22.60 -11.69
C ASP A 484 10.67 -23.01 -12.51
N ASN A 485 11.69 -22.14 -12.59
CA ASN A 485 12.99 -22.50 -13.17
C ASN A 485 13.87 -23.36 -12.23
N VAL A 486 13.52 -23.43 -10.94
CA VAL A 486 14.25 -24.20 -9.92
C VAL A 486 13.57 -25.54 -9.67
N ILE A 487 12.25 -25.52 -9.53
CA ILE A 487 11.41 -26.73 -9.40
C ILE A 487 10.31 -26.66 -10.46
N ASN A 488 10.42 -27.52 -11.46
CA ASN A 488 9.43 -27.63 -12.54
C ASN A 488 8.48 -28.79 -12.24
N TRP A 489 7.29 -28.49 -11.72
CA TRP A 489 6.27 -29.48 -11.37
C TRP A 489 5.71 -30.27 -12.56
N ASP A 490 5.89 -29.80 -13.81
CA ASP A 490 5.53 -30.54 -15.01
C ASP A 490 6.45 -31.78 -15.22
N GLN A 491 7.57 -31.81 -14.51
CA GLN A 491 8.52 -32.93 -14.50
C GLN A 491 8.39 -33.83 -13.26
N ALA A 492 7.31 -33.72 -12.49
CA ALA A 492 7.09 -34.49 -11.25
C ALA A 492 7.07 -36.02 -11.44
N TRP A 493 6.94 -36.49 -12.69
CA TRP A 493 6.98 -37.90 -13.08
C TRP A 493 8.41 -38.45 -13.28
N GLU A 494 9.44 -37.59 -13.28
CA GLU A 494 10.85 -38.00 -13.43
C GLU A 494 11.43 -38.51 -12.11
N ASP A 495 12.15 -39.63 -12.12
CA ASP A 495 12.73 -40.27 -10.91
C ASP A 495 13.60 -39.32 -10.08
N LYS A 496 14.26 -38.36 -10.72
CA LYS A 496 15.13 -37.38 -10.06
C LYS A 496 14.41 -36.16 -9.52
N PHE A 497 13.10 -35.99 -9.80
CA PHE A 497 12.35 -34.84 -9.35
C PHE A 497 12.27 -34.76 -7.82
N LEU A 498 11.88 -35.86 -7.19
CA LEU A 498 11.76 -35.95 -5.73
C LEU A 498 13.10 -35.76 -5.03
N GLU A 499 14.19 -36.33 -5.55
CA GLU A 499 15.53 -36.10 -5.00
C GLU A 499 15.93 -34.63 -5.07
N ASN A 500 15.68 -33.98 -6.21
CA ASN A 500 15.97 -32.54 -6.38
C ASN A 500 15.12 -31.68 -5.45
N LEU A 501 13.83 -32.00 -5.32
CA LEU A 501 12.91 -31.29 -4.45
C LEU A 501 13.32 -31.40 -2.98
N GLU A 502 13.62 -32.61 -2.50
CA GLU A 502 14.08 -32.84 -1.12
C GLU A 502 15.44 -32.17 -0.84
N ALA A 503 16.36 -32.20 -1.80
CA ALA A 503 17.61 -31.49 -1.68
C ALA A 503 17.40 -29.96 -1.55
N LYS A 504 16.44 -29.39 -2.27
CA LYS A 504 16.11 -27.96 -2.16
C LYS A 504 15.42 -27.63 -0.84
N LYS A 505 14.49 -28.44 -0.37
CA LYS A 505 13.83 -28.30 0.94
C LYS A 505 14.87 -28.34 2.06
N GLN A 506 15.79 -29.31 2.02
CA GLN A 506 16.86 -29.43 3.00
C GLN A 506 17.80 -28.21 2.98
N ALA A 507 18.15 -27.70 1.79
CA ALA A 507 18.97 -26.49 1.66
C ALA A 507 18.31 -25.25 2.28
N VAL A 508 16.97 -25.10 2.10
CA VAL A 508 16.19 -24.04 2.75
C VAL A 508 16.23 -24.22 4.27
N LEU A 509 15.95 -25.42 4.75
CA LEU A 509 15.95 -25.75 6.19
C LEU A 509 17.29 -25.43 6.84
N ASP A 510 18.38 -25.86 6.22
CA ASP A 510 19.74 -25.63 6.72
C ASP A 510 20.11 -24.13 6.69
N PHE A 511 19.72 -23.43 5.64
CA PHE A 511 20.00 -22.01 5.51
C PHE A 511 19.25 -21.19 6.57
N VAL A 512 17.92 -21.39 6.68
CA VAL A 512 17.12 -20.62 7.61
C VAL A 512 17.54 -20.88 9.05
N ASN A 513 17.76 -22.15 9.43
CA ASN A 513 18.12 -22.53 10.79
C ASN A 513 19.52 -22.07 11.24
N ARG A 514 20.39 -21.68 10.30
CA ARG A 514 21.67 -20.99 10.60
C ARG A 514 21.50 -19.49 10.84
N LYS A 515 20.40 -18.90 10.38
CA LYS A 515 20.18 -17.45 10.41
C LYS A 515 19.21 -17.01 11.50
N VAL A 516 18.31 -17.90 11.92
CA VAL A 516 17.30 -17.60 12.95
C VAL A 516 17.75 -18.07 14.32
N GLY A 517 17.16 -17.48 15.37
CA GLY A 517 17.40 -17.89 16.76
C GLY A 517 16.93 -19.33 17.02
N LYS A 518 17.42 -19.93 18.14
CA LYS A 518 17.12 -21.33 18.49
C LYS A 518 15.62 -21.61 18.55
N ASN A 519 14.84 -20.69 19.08
CA ASN A 519 13.39 -20.84 19.27
C ASN A 519 12.58 -20.58 17.99
N SER A 520 13.19 -19.99 16.98
CA SER A 520 12.59 -19.71 15.67
C SER A 520 13.01 -20.72 14.58
N ARG A 521 13.58 -21.86 14.97
CA ARG A 521 14.02 -22.88 14.02
C ARG A 521 12.83 -23.59 13.40
N VAL A 522 12.85 -23.65 12.09
CA VAL A 522 11.90 -24.42 11.28
C VAL A 522 12.27 -25.89 11.38
N THR A 523 11.30 -26.75 11.56
CA THR A 523 11.48 -28.19 11.67
C THR A 523 11.23 -28.92 10.36
N GLU A 524 10.40 -28.31 9.50
CA GLU A 524 9.95 -28.93 8.27
C GLU A 524 9.75 -27.86 7.18
N VAL A 525 10.09 -28.21 5.94
CA VAL A 525 9.82 -27.41 4.75
C VAL A 525 8.93 -28.22 3.83
N ASP A 526 7.75 -27.72 3.52
CA ASP A 526 6.84 -28.29 2.54
C ASP A 526 6.86 -27.45 1.27
N ALA A 527 6.85 -28.06 0.11
CA ALA A 527 6.87 -27.34 -1.16
C ALA A 527 5.44 -27.11 -1.69
N MET A 528 5.19 -25.92 -2.20
CA MET A 528 3.93 -25.54 -2.83
C MET A 528 4.10 -25.50 -4.34
N LYS A 529 3.14 -26.14 -5.07
CA LYS A 529 3.08 -26.09 -6.52
C LYS A 529 2.59 -24.74 -7.02
N ASP A 530 1.49 -24.28 -6.47
CA ASP A 530 0.83 -23.04 -6.87
C ASP A 530 1.23 -21.85 -5.98
N PRO A 531 1.20 -20.63 -6.50
CA PRO A 531 1.37 -19.42 -5.70
C PRO A 531 0.34 -19.33 -4.58
N PHE A 532 0.73 -18.74 -3.44
CA PHE A 532 -0.21 -18.54 -2.34
C PHE A 532 -1.35 -17.60 -2.74
N GLU A 533 -2.57 -17.94 -2.29
CA GLU A 533 -3.70 -17.02 -2.42
C GLU A 533 -3.44 -15.70 -1.68
N LYS A 534 -3.67 -14.60 -2.38
CA LYS A 534 -3.43 -13.26 -1.86
C LYS A 534 -4.69 -12.41 -1.82
N THR A 535 -4.66 -11.44 -0.94
CA THR A 535 -5.65 -10.37 -0.92
C THR A 535 -5.42 -9.45 -2.12
N ALA A 536 -6.40 -8.58 -2.42
CA ALA A 536 -6.24 -7.54 -3.44
C ALA A 536 -5.05 -6.57 -3.15
N THR A 537 -4.55 -6.56 -1.91
CA THR A 537 -3.34 -5.82 -1.49
C THR A 537 -2.06 -6.66 -1.53
N GLN A 538 -2.08 -7.82 -2.20
CA GLN A 538 -0.94 -8.73 -2.38
C GLN A 538 -0.37 -9.34 -1.08
N LYS A 539 -1.17 -9.45 -0.02
CA LYS A 539 -0.82 -10.15 1.22
C LYS A 539 -1.34 -11.58 1.18
N ILE A 540 -0.52 -12.56 1.59
CA ILE A 540 -0.91 -13.97 1.68
C ILE A 540 -2.07 -14.12 2.67
N ARG A 541 -3.11 -14.88 2.28
CA ARG A 541 -4.27 -15.23 3.11
C ARG A 541 -3.91 -16.39 4.04
N ARG A 542 -3.10 -16.13 5.08
CA ARG A 542 -2.56 -17.13 6.01
C ARG A 542 -3.59 -18.11 6.54
N PHE A 543 -4.82 -17.65 6.81
CA PHE A 543 -5.90 -18.48 7.38
C PHE A 543 -6.32 -19.65 6.48
N LEU A 544 -6.06 -19.57 5.16
CA LEU A 544 -6.37 -20.67 4.22
C LEU A 544 -5.38 -21.84 4.35
N TYR A 545 -4.23 -21.61 4.97
CA TYR A 545 -3.13 -22.58 5.00
C TYR A 545 -2.88 -23.20 6.39
N LYS A 546 -3.68 -22.85 7.42
CA LYS A 546 -3.46 -23.33 8.80
C LYS A 546 -3.32 -24.85 8.91
N ASP A 547 -4.12 -25.58 8.11
CA ASP A 547 -4.15 -27.04 8.11
C ASP A 547 -3.59 -27.63 6.80
N SER A 548 -3.00 -26.77 5.93
CA SER A 548 -2.47 -27.23 4.63
C SER A 548 -1.16 -27.96 4.82
N LYS A 549 -1.03 -29.06 4.08
CA LYS A 549 0.24 -29.75 3.82
C LYS A 549 0.77 -29.28 2.47
N GLY A 550 2.09 -29.39 2.25
CA GLY A 550 2.67 -29.08 0.94
C GLY A 550 2.18 -30.06 -0.14
N ASP A 551 2.13 -29.59 -1.38
CA ASP A 551 1.70 -30.41 -2.53
C ASP A 551 2.65 -31.60 -2.78
N ASP A 552 3.88 -31.54 -2.28
CA ASP A 552 4.86 -32.62 -2.30
C ASP A 552 4.48 -33.84 -1.44
N LYS A 553 3.65 -33.65 -0.41
CA LYS A 553 3.19 -34.75 0.44
C LYS A 553 2.24 -35.70 -0.29
N ASP A 554 1.51 -35.18 -1.27
CA ASP A 554 0.61 -36.02 -2.09
C ASP A 554 1.39 -36.90 -3.08
N LEU A 555 2.58 -36.47 -3.51
CA LEU A 555 3.48 -37.25 -4.38
C LEU A 555 4.14 -38.42 -3.64
N THR A 556 4.52 -38.22 -2.38
CA THR A 556 5.12 -39.30 -1.57
C THR A 556 4.13 -40.35 -1.16
N SER A 557 2.85 -40.01 -0.95
CA SER A 557 1.80 -40.96 -0.60
C SER A 557 1.34 -41.87 -1.75
N GLN A 558 1.66 -41.52 -3.00
CA GLN A 558 1.35 -42.36 -4.18
C GLN A 558 2.45 -43.41 -4.47
N ASN A 559 3.67 -43.22 -3.99
CA ASN A 559 4.77 -44.17 -4.16
C ASN A 559 4.82 -45.26 -3.09
N ASP A 560 4.05 -45.11 -1.99
CA ASP A 560 3.93 -46.11 -0.92
C ASP A 560 2.73 -47.06 -1.13
N LYS A 561 2.03 -47.02 -2.27
CA LYS A 561 0.99 -47.93 -2.71
C LYS A 561 1.43 -48.71 -3.95
#